data_bdf9fb8cf97c415bb47ad8a8ce10fb93
#
_entry.id   bdf9fb8cf97c415bb47ad8a8ce10fb93
#
_cell.length_a   1.000
_cell.length_b   1.000
_cell.length_c   1.000
_cell.angle_alpha   90.00
_cell.angle_beta   90.00
_cell.angle_gamma   90.00
#
_symmetry.space_group_name_H-M   'P 1'
#
loop_
_entity.id
_entity.type
_entity.pdbx_description
1 polymer ?
#
loop_
_entity_poly.entity_id
_entity_poly.type
_entity_poly.pdbx_seq_one_letter_code
_entity_poly.pdbx_strand_id
1 'polypeptide(L)'
;MTRRNWKQVRPNSAIDDLRLCKEFAQEKKNLSIERIADRMGVTHDSLYKWLASGRLPFILLPAFEHTCGCHFASEWAAASAGKVVISIPNGRAVTQGDLVEL
;
A
#
# COMPACT_ATOMS: atom_id res chain seq x y z
N MET A 1 22.29 -2.43 8.50
CA MET A 1 21.26 -1.46 8.06
C MET A 1 20.25 -1.23 9.16
N THR A 2 19.98 0.03 9.45
CA THR A 2 19.01 0.39 10.50
C THR A 2 17.59 0.12 10.01
N ARG A 3 16.80 -0.61 10.81
CA ARG A 3 15.40 -0.84 10.48
C ARG A 3 14.58 0.41 10.74
N ARG A 4 13.63 0.67 9.87
CA ARG A 4 12.70 1.78 10.04
C ARG A 4 11.68 1.44 11.12
N ASN A 5 11.22 2.48 11.82
CA ASN A 5 10.06 2.35 12.69
C ASN A 5 8.81 2.52 11.82
N TRP A 6 8.30 1.41 11.29
CA TRP A 6 7.20 1.44 10.34
C TRP A 6 5.91 2.03 10.90
N LYS A 7 5.76 2.04 12.22
CA LYS A 7 4.59 2.66 12.85
C LYS A 7 4.60 4.17 12.73
N GLN A 8 5.77 4.77 12.54
CA GLN A 8 5.94 6.22 12.44
C GLN A 8 6.20 6.69 11.02
N VAL A 9 6.34 5.76 10.07
CA VAL A 9 6.59 6.12 8.68
C VAL A 9 5.34 6.74 8.08
N ARG A 10 5.53 7.85 7.35
CA ARG A 10 4.46 8.53 6.63
C ARG A 10 4.93 8.87 5.23
N PRO A 11 4.17 8.51 4.18
CA PRO A 11 4.55 8.86 2.81
C PRO A 11 4.40 10.35 2.55
N ASN A 12 5.28 10.90 1.71
CA ASN A 12 5.25 12.31 1.35
C ASN A 12 4.61 12.56 -0.03
N SER A 13 4.47 11.54 -0.86
CA SER A 13 3.97 11.68 -2.22
C SER A 13 3.48 10.35 -2.74
N ALA A 14 2.84 10.37 -3.92
CA ALA A 14 2.36 9.15 -4.56
C ALA A 14 3.50 8.18 -4.90
N ILE A 15 4.65 8.71 -5.35
CA ILE A 15 5.82 7.86 -5.63
C ILE A 15 6.39 7.31 -4.32
N ASP A 16 6.44 8.13 -3.29
CA ASP A 16 7.00 7.73 -2.01
C ASP A 16 6.16 6.63 -1.34
N ASP A 17 4.82 6.71 -1.43
CA ASP A 17 3.97 5.71 -0.81
C ASP A 17 4.13 4.33 -1.45
N LEU A 18 4.28 4.29 -2.78
CA LEU A 18 4.50 3.03 -3.48
C LEU A 18 5.87 2.45 -3.14
N ARG A 19 6.89 3.31 -3.08
CA ARG A 19 8.24 2.90 -2.70
C ARG A 19 8.27 2.34 -1.28
N LEU A 20 7.56 2.98 -0.35
CA LEU A 20 7.48 2.52 1.03
C LEU A 20 6.79 1.17 1.14
N CYS A 21 5.74 0.93 0.36
CA CYS A 21 5.10 -0.38 0.32
C CYS A 21 6.07 -1.46 -0.15
N LYS A 22 6.83 -1.17 -1.21
CA LYS A 22 7.84 -2.09 -1.72
C LYS A 22 8.90 -2.41 -0.65
N GLU A 23 9.42 -1.37 0.01
CA GLU A 23 10.45 -1.55 1.04
C GLU A 23 9.90 -2.32 2.25
N PHE A 24 8.66 -2.05 2.63
CA PHE A 24 8.00 -2.80 3.71
C PHE A 24 7.91 -4.28 3.37
N ALA A 25 7.50 -4.61 2.14
CA ALA A 25 7.39 -5.99 1.71
C ALA A 25 8.75 -6.69 1.72
N GLN A 26 9.81 -6.00 1.28
CA GLN A 26 11.15 -6.55 1.30
C GLN A 26 11.66 -6.80 2.72
N GLU A 27 11.43 -5.86 3.62
CA GLU A 27 11.93 -5.95 4.99
C GLU A 27 11.10 -6.89 5.86
N LYS A 28 9.77 -6.82 5.77
CA LYS A 28 8.89 -7.57 6.66
C LYS A 28 8.40 -8.90 6.12
N LYS A 29 8.34 -9.05 4.80
CA LYS A 29 7.84 -10.27 4.16
C LYS A 29 8.88 -10.95 3.26
N ASN A 30 10.05 -10.36 3.15
CA ASN A 30 11.13 -10.89 2.32
C ASN A 30 10.68 -11.10 0.86
N LEU A 31 9.92 -10.15 0.33
CA LEU A 31 9.42 -10.20 -1.04
C LEU A 31 10.21 -9.27 -1.94
N SER A 32 10.76 -9.80 -3.03
CA SER A 32 11.39 -8.98 -4.07
C SER A 32 10.31 -8.38 -4.97
N ILE A 33 10.68 -7.40 -5.79
CA ILE A 33 9.75 -6.82 -6.77
C ILE A 33 9.22 -7.91 -7.71
N GLU A 34 10.07 -8.83 -8.13
CA GLU A 34 9.67 -9.92 -9.00
C GLU A 34 8.60 -10.80 -8.35
N ARG A 35 8.75 -11.10 -7.08
CA ARG A 35 7.74 -11.88 -6.35
C ARG A 35 6.46 -11.11 -6.14
N ILE A 36 6.55 -9.81 -5.88
CA ILE A 36 5.36 -8.98 -5.77
C ILE A 36 4.59 -8.99 -7.09
N ALA A 37 5.30 -8.81 -8.21
CA ALA A 37 4.69 -8.85 -9.54
C ALA A 37 4.02 -10.19 -9.83
N ASP A 38 4.70 -11.29 -9.49
CA ASP A 38 4.15 -12.62 -9.68
C ASP A 38 2.84 -12.82 -8.90
N ARG A 39 2.80 -12.35 -7.66
CA ARG A 39 1.58 -12.46 -6.84
C ARG A 39 0.45 -11.57 -7.34
N MET A 40 0.78 -10.44 -7.95
CA MET A 40 -0.22 -9.54 -8.53
C MET A 40 -0.69 -10.01 -9.91
N GLY A 41 0.03 -10.93 -10.55
CA GLY A 41 -0.28 -11.37 -11.90
C GLY A 41 0.11 -10.37 -12.97
N VAL A 42 1.15 -9.56 -12.72
CA VAL A 42 1.64 -8.57 -13.69
C VAL A 42 3.10 -8.86 -14.02
N THR A 43 3.60 -8.24 -15.10
CA THR A 43 5.00 -8.41 -15.49
C THR A 43 5.91 -7.59 -14.56
N HIS A 44 7.15 -8.05 -14.40
CA HIS A 44 8.14 -7.34 -13.60
C HIS A 44 8.41 -5.95 -14.17
N ASP A 45 8.53 -5.84 -15.49
CA ASP A 45 8.80 -4.57 -16.15
C ASP A 45 7.70 -3.55 -15.92
N SER A 46 6.45 -3.99 -15.97
CA SER A 46 5.31 -3.10 -15.69
C SER A 46 5.35 -2.58 -14.27
N LEU A 47 5.60 -3.48 -13.31
CA LEU A 47 5.65 -3.08 -11.90
C LEU A 47 6.80 -2.10 -11.65
N TYR A 48 7.99 -2.36 -12.21
CA TYR A 48 9.12 -1.43 -12.10
C TYR A 48 8.76 -0.05 -12.60
N LYS A 49 8.13 0.03 -13.76
CA LYS A 49 7.73 1.31 -14.36
C LYS A 49 6.72 2.05 -13.49
N TRP A 50 5.74 1.33 -12.96
CA TRP A 50 4.72 1.94 -12.10
C TRP A 50 5.32 2.47 -10.80
N LEU A 51 6.21 1.72 -10.18
CA LEU A 51 6.85 2.15 -8.94
C LEU A 51 7.79 3.34 -9.17
N ALA A 52 8.49 3.36 -10.31
CA ALA A 52 9.41 4.45 -10.63
C ALA A 52 8.67 5.74 -10.95
N SER A 53 7.51 5.66 -11.63
CA SER A 53 6.76 6.83 -12.06
C SER A 53 5.66 7.25 -11.08
N GLY A 54 5.30 6.39 -10.14
CA GLY A 54 4.16 6.63 -9.26
C GLY A 54 2.81 6.42 -9.92
N ARG A 55 2.79 5.78 -11.09
CA ARG A 55 1.57 5.62 -11.90
C ARG A 55 1.00 4.21 -11.85
N LEU A 56 0.95 3.62 -10.68
CA LEU A 56 0.29 2.34 -10.51
C LEU A 56 -1.20 2.48 -10.86
N PRO A 57 -1.74 1.62 -11.74
CA PRO A 57 -3.18 1.67 -12.04
C PRO A 57 -4.01 1.53 -10.77
N PHE A 58 -4.99 2.40 -10.61
CA PHE A 58 -5.83 2.41 -9.41
C PHE A 58 -6.46 1.05 -9.13
N ILE A 59 -6.91 0.36 -10.18
CA ILE A 59 -7.57 -0.94 -10.02
C ILE A 59 -6.66 -2.00 -9.43
N LEU A 60 -5.33 -1.82 -9.56
CA LEU A 60 -4.34 -2.77 -9.03
C LEU A 60 -3.87 -2.41 -7.63
N LEU A 61 -4.27 -1.25 -7.10
CA LEU A 61 -3.81 -0.81 -5.80
C LEU A 61 -4.16 -1.79 -4.67
N PRO A 62 -5.40 -2.29 -4.58
CA PRO A 62 -5.71 -3.27 -3.53
C PRO A 62 -4.84 -4.51 -3.59
N ALA A 63 -4.60 -5.05 -4.78
CA ALA A 63 -3.73 -6.23 -4.95
C ALA A 63 -2.29 -5.93 -4.54
N PHE A 64 -1.79 -4.75 -4.92
CA PHE A 64 -0.43 -4.34 -4.56
C PHE A 64 -0.28 -4.20 -3.04
N GLU A 65 -1.18 -3.48 -2.40
CA GLU A 65 -1.12 -3.27 -0.95
C GLU A 65 -1.33 -4.57 -0.18
N HIS A 66 -2.24 -5.42 -0.64
CA HIS A 66 -2.47 -6.72 -0.01
C HIS A 66 -1.21 -7.59 -0.09
N THR A 67 -0.56 -7.61 -1.25
CA THR A 67 0.67 -8.39 -1.44
C THR A 67 1.81 -7.86 -0.56
N CYS A 68 1.98 -6.54 -0.51
CA CYS A 68 3.02 -5.91 0.31
C CYS A 68 2.72 -5.99 1.80
N GLY A 69 1.45 -6.08 2.19
CA GLY A 69 1.04 -6.20 3.58
C GLY A 69 0.95 -4.87 4.32
N CYS A 70 0.77 -3.77 3.60
CA CYS A 70 0.67 -2.44 4.18
C CYS A 70 -0.30 -1.59 3.38
N HIS A 71 -0.64 -0.41 3.88
CA HIS A 71 -1.65 0.46 3.28
C HIS A 71 -1.17 1.91 3.14
N PHE A 72 0.13 2.12 2.89
CA PHE A 72 0.69 3.46 2.81
C PHE A 72 0.05 4.30 1.71
N ALA A 73 -0.22 3.72 0.54
CA ALA A 73 -0.85 4.44 -0.56
C ALA A 73 -2.28 4.84 -0.22
N SER A 74 -3.06 3.91 0.36
CA SER A 74 -4.43 4.21 0.80
C SER A 74 -4.44 5.27 1.90
N GLU A 75 -3.51 5.18 2.85
CA GLU A 75 -3.41 6.14 3.93
C GLU A 75 -3.03 7.53 3.41
N TRP A 76 -2.10 7.60 2.46
CA TRP A 76 -1.72 8.87 1.85
C TRP A 76 -2.89 9.51 1.10
N ALA A 77 -3.60 8.72 0.30
CA ALA A 77 -4.75 9.19 -0.45
C ALA A 77 -5.86 9.69 0.48
N ALA A 78 -6.13 8.95 1.55
CA ALA A 78 -7.13 9.34 2.54
C ALA A 78 -6.71 10.63 3.26
N ALA A 79 -5.45 10.73 3.68
CA ALA A 79 -4.94 11.91 4.37
C ALA A 79 -5.01 13.15 3.48
N SER A 80 -4.75 13.01 2.18
CA SER A 80 -4.82 14.14 1.25
C SER A 80 -6.25 14.66 1.09
N ALA A 81 -7.25 13.84 1.39
CA ALA A 81 -8.65 14.24 1.38
C ALA A 81 -9.18 14.59 2.78
N GLY A 82 -8.31 14.63 3.80
CA GLY A 82 -8.70 14.89 5.17
C GLY A 82 -9.39 13.72 5.84
N LYS A 83 -9.10 12.49 5.40
CA LYS A 83 -9.74 11.27 5.91
C LYS A 83 -8.72 10.36 6.56
N VAL A 84 -9.19 9.32 7.21
CA VAL A 84 -8.33 8.25 7.78
C VAL A 84 -8.82 6.90 7.29
N VAL A 85 -7.89 5.93 7.28
CA VAL A 85 -8.20 4.55 6.93
C VAL A 85 -8.47 3.77 8.22
N ILE A 86 -9.56 2.99 8.23
CA ILE A 86 -9.90 2.12 9.35
C ILE A 86 -10.02 0.69 8.86
N SER A 87 -9.77 -0.26 9.76
CA SER A 87 -9.95 -1.68 9.46
C SER A 87 -11.41 -2.07 9.63
N ILE A 88 -11.91 -2.91 8.71
CA ILE A 88 -13.27 -3.42 8.76
C ILE A 88 -13.22 -4.83 9.37
N PRO A 89 -13.88 -5.06 10.51
CA PRO A 89 -13.86 -6.40 11.13
C PRO A 89 -14.47 -7.45 10.20
N ASN A 90 -13.80 -8.61 10.11
CA ASN A 90 -14.25 -9.77 9.34
C ASN A 90 -14.51 -9.49 7.87
N GLY A 91 -13.94 -8.41 7.31
CA GLY A 91 -14.06 -8.09 5.91
C GLY A 91 -15.46 -7.71 5.43
N ARG A 92 -16.38 -7.43 6.35
CA ARG A 92 -17.75 -7.02 5.98
C ARG A 92 -17.75 -5.60 5.43
N ALA A 93 -18.81 -5.27 4.68
CA ALA A 93 -18.95 -3.93 4.12
C ALA A 93 -19.11 -2.88 5.24
N VAL A 94 -18.55 -1.70 5.01
CA VAL A 94 -18.68 -0.59 5.95
C VAL A 94 -20.13 -0.11 5.96
N THR A 95 -20.72 -0.02 7.14
CA THR A 95 -22.05 0.57 7.32
C THR A 95 -21.91 1.97 7.89
N GLN A 96 -23.00 2.73 7.86
CA GLN A 96 -23.00 4.07 8.45
C GLN A 96 -22.66 4.03 9.95
N GLY A 97 -23.12 2.98 10.66
CA GLY A 97 -22.81 2.82 12.05
C GLY A 97 -21.30 2.62 12.30
N ASP A 98 -20.64 1.86 11.43
CA ASP A 98 -19.19 1.65 11.54
C ASP A 98 -18.44 2.96 11.41
N LEU A 99 -18.89 3.87 10.54
CA LEU A 99 -18.25 5.16 10.33
C LEU A 99 -18.47 6.11 11.50
N VAL A 100 -19.65 6.07 12.09
CA VAL A 100 -20.02 6.97 13.20
C VAL A 100 -19.26 6.61 14.48
N GLU A 101 -18.91 5.36 14.68
CA GLU A 101 -18.19 4.90 15.87
C GLU A 101 -16.71 5.30 15.88
N LEU A 102 -16.24 5.94 14.83
CA LEU A 102 -14.88 6.45 14.82
C LEU A 102 -14.75 7.64 15.75
#